data_d21e6e340656333845907075e6c63568
#
_entry.id   d21e6e340656333845907075e6c63568
#
_cell.length_a   1.000
_cell.length_b   1.000
_cell.length_c   1.000
_cell.angle_alpha   90.00
_cell.angle_beta   90.00
_cell.angle_gamma   90.00
#
_symmetry.space_group_name_H-M   'P 1'
#
loop_
_entity.id
_entity.type
_entity.pdbx_description
1 polymer ?
#
loop_
_entity_poly.entity_id
_entity_poly.type
_entity_poly.pdbx_seq_one_letter_code
_entity_poly.pdbx_strand_id
1 'polypeptide(L)'
;MQKYRIISFIVVHLLILAHVLWFKNSHVGSFDFQEFFDRFIGQGILNAGSIMVIFAFFSTLIFGRFFCGWLCHFGAVQEFAWWIFDKIGIKPKTINSRLLTFLPLFVLFNFYIIPNFSKAIGSDSDWQLSLNLSYPEVWRFLPGFVIGSLTFIVDGFLIVYFLGRKGFCRFVCPWGAFLKFPTSLSTFKVRKVDECTNCNMCTSGCPIGIDVSHEINTYKKVINSNCTSCMICIDDCPEKALKYKFRNPVKDYDQLSFSDFTYQKASYINEKIKSKFISLRDKDILIIPFCLLFGLLLDGLFHFGHMLAFGVSSIVSLVIFNHSISLNLRKALLCFAIIFMFFNGFLKYSQYRGINFYEQKNFQKAIPYFENLVNYYPMEIGKYHAYLGVCYLELNDIESSWRHYQLAQRIIPNNPNIIHLGNILERIK
;
A
#
# COMPACT_ATOMS: atom_id res chain seq x y z
N MET A 1 18.29 20.52 10.82
CA MET A 1 16.87 20.06 10.81
C MET A 1 16.70 18.58 11.04
N GLN A 2 17.63 17.73 10.56
CA GLN A 2 17.49 16.26 10.69
C GLN A 2 17.42 15.76 12.14
N LYS A 3 18.11 16.40 13.08
CA LYS A 3 18.00 16.07 14.51
C LYS A 3 16.55 16.15 15.03
N TYR A 4 15.84 17.22 14.70
CA TYR A 4 14.44 17.41 15.09
C TYR A 4 13.51 16.38 14.41
N ARG A 5 13.82 16.00 13.17
CA ARG A 5 13.09 14.97 12.45
C ARG A 5 13.22 13.59 13.11
N ILE A 6 14.42 13.23 13.53
CA ILE A 6 14.65 11.98 14.28
C ILE A 6 13.89 12.01 15.62
N ILE A 7 13.95 13.11 16.35
CA ILE A 7 13.17 13.28 17.59
C ILE A 7 11.68 13.14 17.32
N SER A 8 11.16 13.76 16.25
CA SER A 8 9.75 13.63 15.87
C SER A 8 9.36 12.16 15.60
N PHE A 9 10.18 11.40 14.88
CA PHE A 9 9.95 9.97 14.67
C PHE A 9 9.95 9.17 15.97
N ILE A 10 10.90 9.42 16.87
CA ILE A 10 10.95 8.75 18.19
C ILE A 10 9.69 9.07 19.00
N VAL A 11 9.30 10.34 19.09
CA VAL A 11 8.11 10.78 19.83
C VAL A 11 6.85 10.12 19.28
N VAL A 12 6.67 10.08 17.97
CA VAL A 12 5.50 9.44 17.34
C VAL A 12 5.45 7.95 17.68
N HIS A 13 6.58 7.22 17.62
CA HIS A 13 6.61 5.81 17.97
C HIS A 13 6.34 5.56 19.46
N LEU A 14 6.84 6.43 20.34
CA LEU A 14 6.52 6.37 21.77
C LEU A 14 5.03 6.63 22.02
N LEU A 15 4.42 7.57 21.30
CA LEU A 15 2.98 7.83 21.39
C LEU A 15 2.15 6.64 20.89
N ILE A 16 2.54 6.02 19.76
CA ILE A 16 1.89 4.80 19.25
C ILE A 16 2.00 3.67 20.29
N LEU A 17 3.19 3.45 20.84
CA LEU A 17 3.42 2.43 21.84
C LEU A 17 2.60 2.69 23.13
N ALA A 18 2.59 3.93 23.63
CA ALA A 18 1.79 4.33 24.77
C ALA A 18 0.29 4.13 24.49
N HIS A 19 -0.19 4.49 23.28
CA HIS A 19 -1.58 4.26 22.88
C HIS A 19 -1.93 2.77 22.90
N VAL A 20 -1.12 1.92 22.29
CA VAL A 20 -1.35 0.46 22.23
C VAL A 20 -1.32 -0.17 23.62
N LEU A 21 -0.41 0.24 24.50
CA LEU A 21 -0.28 -0.32 25.84
C LEU A 21 -1.35 0.18 26.81
N TRP A 22 -1.76 1.45 26.69
CA TRP A 22 -2.69 2.08 27.64
C TRP A 22 -4.16 1.81 27.31
N PHE A 23 -4.52 1.85 26.05
CA PHE A 23 -5.90 1.72 25.58
C PHE A 23 -6.24 0.30 25.11
N LYS A 24 -6.05 -0.70 25.97
CA LYS A 24 -6.25 -2.11 25.60
C LYS A 24 -7.63 -2.47 25.04
N ASN A 25 -8.70 -1.76 25.42
CA ASN A 25 -10.10 -2.12 25.10
C ASN A 25 -10.95 -1.01 24.46
N SER A 26 -10.49 0.24 24.43
CA SER A 26 -11.21 1.33 23.79
C SER A 26 -10.21 2.25 23.09
N HIS A 27 -10.20 2.22 21.78
CA HIS A 27 -9.24 3.01 20.99
C HIS A 27 -9.90 4.24 20.41
N VAL A 28 -9.15 5.33 20.35
CA VAL A 28 -9.55 6.59 19.75
C VAL A 28 -9.49 6.51 18.21
N GLY A 29 -9.51 5.31 17.62
CA GLY A 29 -9.34 5.07 16.20
C GLY A 29 -7.87 4.87 15.81
N SER A 30 -7.62 4.27 14.66
CA SER A 30 -6.28 4.06 14.14
C SER A 30 -5.97 5.05 13.00
N PHE A 31 -4.69 5.30 12.79
CA PHE A 31 -4.17 6.03 11.64
C PHE A 31 -4.19 5.18 10.37
N ASP A 32 -5.07 4.17 10.33
CA ASP A 32 -5.16 3.29 9.20
C ASP A 32 -6.01 3.90 8.09
N PHE A 33 -5.46 3.87 6.90
CA PHE A 33 -6.11 4.33 5.69
C PHE A 33 -7.34 3.46 5.35
N GLN A 34 -7.29 2.17 5.67
CA GLN A 34 -8.40 1.25 5.48
C GLN A 34 -9.57 1.61 6.38
N GLU A 35 -9.31 1.95 7.64
CA GLU A 35 -10.34 2.40 8.59
C GLU A 35 -11.05 3.66 8.10
N PHE A 36 -10.31 4.65 7.58
CA PHE A 36 -10.91 5.86 7.02
C PHE A 36 -11.88 5.55 5.88
N PHE A 37 -11.48 4.73 4.92
CA PHE A 37 -12.33 4.41 3.78
C PHE A 37 -13.51 3.53 4.17
N ASP A 38 -13.32 2.50 5.01
CA ASP A 38 -14.40 1.60 5.41
C ASP A 38 -15.43 2.30 6.33
N ARG A 39 -14.96 3.06 7.32
CA ARG A 39 -15.84 3.67 8.32
C ARG A 39 -16.44 4.99 7.85
N PHE A 40 -15.61 5.92 7.40
CA PHE A 40 -16.12 7.24 7.02
C PHE A 40 -16.76 7.23 5.63
N ILE A 41 -16.07 6.72 4.62
CA ILE A 41 -16.59 6.72 3.25
C ILE A 41 -17.70 5.65 3.09
N GLY A 42 -17.46 4.42 3.55
CA GLY A 42 -18.38 3.30 3.37
C GLY A 42 -19.61 3.31 4.28
N GLN A 43 -19.50 3.86 5.50
CA GLN A 43 -20.56 3.78 6.52
C GLN A 43 -21.02 5.14 7.08
N GLY A 44 -20.33 6.25 6.79
CA GLY A 44 -20.63 7.58 7.32
C GLY A 44 -20.15 7.81 8.76
N ILE A 45 -19.37 6.91 9.35
CA ILE A 45 -18.92 7.01 10.75
C ILE A 45 -17.64 7.84 10.81
N LEU A 46 -17.74 9.04 11.38
CA LEU A 46 -16.59 9.90 11.65
C LEU A 46 -15.96 9.53 13.00
N ASN A 47 -14.78 8.94 12.95
CA ASN A 47 -13.97 8.61 14.12
C ASN A 47 -12.69 9.48 14.21
N ALA A 48 -11.91 9.35 15.27
CA ALA A 48 -10.69 10.13 15.44
C ALA A 48 -9.65 9.85 14.35
N GLY A 49 -9.53 8.60 13.89
CA GLY A 49 -8.67 8.24 12.75
C GLY A 49 -9.09 8.95 11.47
N SER A 50 -10.39 9.01 11.18
CA SER A 50 -10.95 9.74 10.03
C SER A 50 -10.66 11.24 10.11
N ILE A 51 -10.81 11.84 11.29
CA ILE A 51 -10.48 13.25 11.54
C ILE A 51 -8.99 13.50 11.25
N MET A 52 -8.12 12.60 11.69
CA MET A 52 -6.68 12.73 11.43
C MET A 52 -6.32 12.59 9.94
N VAL A 53 -7.00 11.70 9.19
CA VAL A 53 -6.81 11.60 7.74
C VAL A 53 -7.23 12.89 7.04
N ILE A 54 -8.39 13.43 7.41
CA ILE A 54 -8.88 14.72 6.90
C ILE A 54 -7.88 15.84 7.24
N PHE A 55 -7.42 15.90 8.48
CA PHE A 55 -6.39 16.87 8.90
C PHE A 55 -5.09 16.71 8.12
N ALA A 56 -4.61 15.48 7.91
CA ALA A 56 -3.42 15.21 7.10
C ALA A 56 -3.59 15.68 5.65
N PHE A 57 -4.78 15.50 5.07
CA PHE A 57 -5.08 15.97 3.73
C PHE A 57 -5.04 17.50 3.64
N PHE A 58 -5.76 18.21 4.52
CA PHE A 58 -5.81 19.66 4.52
C PHE A 58 -4.46 20.30 4.92
N SER A 59 -3.76 19.72 5.90
CA SER A 59 -2.41 20.20 6.25
C SER A 59 -1.43 20.03 5.09
N THR A 60 -1.64 19.04 4.22
CA THR A 60 -0.80 18.86 3.03
C THR A 60 -1.00 19.96 1.99
N LEU A 61 -2.19 20.59 1.89
CA LEU A 61 -2.40 21.78 1.06
C LEU A 61 -1.54 22.96 1.51
N ILE A 62 -1.22 23.03 2.79
CA ILE A 62 -0.41 24.11 3.35
C ILE A 62 1.07 23.69 3.34
N PHE A 63 1.41 22.60 4.00
CA PHE A 63 2.79 22.19 4.31
C PHE A 63 3.35 21.13 3.35
N GLY A 64 2.67 20.80 2.25
CA GLY A 64 3.07 19.67 1.44
C GLY A 64 3.01 18.35 2.24
N ARG A 65 3.66 17.30 1.76
CA ARG A 65 3.67 15.97 2.41
C ARG A 65 4.56 15.93 3.67
N PHE A 66 4.47 16.96 4.49
CA PHE A 66 5.23 17.06 5.75
C PHE A 66 4.97 15.85 6.66
N PHE A 67 3.71 15.42 6.77
CA PHE A 67 3.35 14.21 7.53
C PHE A 67 4.21 13.00 7.13
N CYS A 68 4.37 12.73 5.83
CA CYS A 68 5.16 11.60 5.33
C CYS A 68 6.66 11.72 5.64
N GLY A 69 7.16 12.96 5.76
CA GLY A 69 8.57 13.21 6.03
C GLY A 69 8.95 13.20 7.51
N TRP A 70 7.97 13.45 8.41
CA TRP A 70 8.25 13.75 9.83
C TRP A 70 7.47 12.93 10.84
N LEU A 71 6.26 12.46 10.50
CA LEU A 71 5.35 11.81 11.44
C LEU A 71 5.00 10.36 11.06
N CYS A 72 5.17 9.98 9.79
CA CYS A 72 4.78 8.66 9.32
C CYS A 72 5.72 7.56 9.85
N HIS A 73 5.15 6.58 10.54
CA HIS A 73 5.90 5.44 11.09
C HIS A 73 6.58 4.60 10.01
N PHE A 74 5.92 4.30 8.87
CA PHE A 74 6.56 3.62 7.74
C PHE A 74 7.71 4.45 7.15
N GLY A 75 7.54 5.76 7.12
CA GLY A 75 8.61 6.67 6.73
C GLY A 75 9.82 6.56 7.65
N ALA A 76 9.61 6.43 8.95
CA ALA A 76 10.68 6.26 9.94
C ALA A 76 11.37 4.89 9.82
N VAL A 77 10.60 3.81 9.64
CA VAL A 77 11.14 2.44 9.45
C VAL A 77 12.07 2.38 8.24
N GLN A 78 11.69 2.98 7.11
CA GLN A 78 12.55 3.01 5.92
C GLN A 78 13.82 3.86 6.10
N GLU A 79 13.74 4.94 6.88
CA GLU A 79 14.94 5.72 7.24
C GLU A 79 15.86 4.92 8.17
N PHE A 80 15.29 4.18 9.11
CA PHE A 80 16.02 3.29 10.00
C PHE A 80 16.69 2.16 9.23
N ALA A 81 15.99 1.51 8.31
CA ALA A 81 16.55 0.48 7.43
C ALA A 81 17.69 1.04 6.57
N TRP A 82 17.50 2.24 6.00
CA TRP A 82 18.56 2.91 5.26
C TRP A 82 19.79 3.18 6.12
N TRP A 83 19.59 3.66 7.35
CA TRP A 83 20.68 3.91 8.30
C TRP A 83 21.44 2.62 8.65
N ILE A 84 20.74 1.50 8.86
CA ILE A 84 21.37 0.19 9.07
C ILE A 84 22.24 -0.19 7.86
N PHE A 85 21.68 -0.12 6.65
CA PHE A 85 22.40 -0.46 5.43
C PHE A 85 23.65 0.40 5.24
N ASP A 86 23.57 1.68 5.50
CA ASP A 86 24.72 2.59 5.44
C ASP A 86 25.81 2.21 6.46
N LYS A 87 25.42 1.84 7.69
CA LYS A 87 26.33 1.40 8.75
C LYS A 87 27.07 0.09 8.41
N ILE A 88 26.41 -0.84 7.73
CA ILE A 88 27.04 -2.10 7.28
C ILE A 88 27.70 -1.99 5.91
N GLY A 89 27.77 -0.79 5.33
CA GLY A 89 28.44 -0.51 4.07
C GLY A 89 27.64 -0.90 2.81
N ILE A 90 26.36 -1.27 2.96
CA ILE A 90 25.47 -1.57 1.83
C ILE A 90 24.86 -0.25 1.33
N LYS A 91 25.04 0.06 0.05
CA LYS A 91 24.47 1.24 -0.59
C LYS A 91 23.40 0.84 -1.63
N PRO A 92 22.13 0.70 -1.23
CA PRO A 92 21.06 0.33 -2.15
C PRO A 92 20.90 1.37 -3.26
N LYS A 93 20.74 0.92 -4.50
CA LYS A 93 20.54 1.82 -5.64
C LYS A 93 19.09 2.31 -5.67
N THR A 94 18.90 3.62 -5.69
CA THR A 94 17.57 4.21 -5.86
C THR A 94 17.08 4.01 -7.28
N ILE A 95 16.03 3.21 -7.45
CA ILE A 95 15.41 2.96 -8.74
C ILE A 95 14.41 4.07 -9.06
N ASN A 96 14.47 4.61 -10.25
CA ASN A 96 13.51 5.57 -10.78
C ASN A 96 12.71 4.93 -11.92
N SER A 97 11.53 4.40 -11.60
CA SER A 97 10.56 3.95 -12.61
C SER A 97 9.35 4.86 -12.60
N ARG A 98 8.99 5.43 -13.76
CA ARG A 98 7.76 6.22 -13.88
C ARG A 98 6.52 5.36 -13.80
N LEU A 99 6.61 4.17 -14.35
CA LEU A 99 5.48 3.25 -14.46
C LEU A 99 5.09 2.69 -13.09
N LEU A 100 6.06 2.25 -12.27
CA LEU A 100 5.79 1.81 -10.90
C LEU A 100 5.14 2.90 -10.02
N THR A 101 5.26 4.17 -10.41
CA THR A 101 4.58 5.27 -9.70
C THR A 101 3.04 5.21 -9.83
N PHE A 102 2.51 4.45 -10.79
CA PHE A 102 1.06 4.24 -10.95
C PHE A 102 0.53 3.12 -10.05
N LEU A 103 1.38 2.22 -9.55
CA LEU A 103 0.96 1.13 -8.69
C LEU A 103 0.22 1.61 -7.42
N PRO A 104 0.70 2.62 -6.67
CA PRO A 104 -0.04 3.14 -5.53
C PRO A 104 -1.41 3.72 -5.87
N LEU A 105 -1.57 4.30 -7.07
CA LEU A 105 -2.88 4.76 -7.54
C LEU A 105 -3.82 3.58 -7.81
N PHE A 106 -3.33 2.52 -8.43
CA PHE A 106 -4.11 1.31 -8.64
C PHE A 106 -4.57 0.72 -7.31
N VAL A 107 -3.67 0.58 -6.33
CA VAL A 107 -3.99 0.09 -4.98
C VAL A 107 -5.05 0.99 -4.33
N LEU A 108 -4.87 2.32 -4.38
CA LEU A 108 -5.81 3.28 -3.82
C LEU A 108 -7.22 3.13 -4.43
N PHE A 109 -7.33 3.06 -5.74
CA PHE A 109 -8.64 3.00 -6.39
C PHE A 109 -9.32 1.65 -6.19
N ASN A 110 -8.60 0.54 -6.43
CA ASN A 110 -9.24 -0.79 -6.44
C ASN A 110 -9.54 -1.36 -5.05
N PHE A 111 -8.77 -1.00 -4.02
CA PHE A 111 -8.94 -1.57 -2.68
C PHE A 111 -9.56 -0.62 -1.67
N TYR A 112 -9.50 0.70 -1.91
CA TYR A 112 -10.01 1.68 -0.97
C TYR A 112 -11.17 2.50 -1.53
N ILE A 113 -11.02 3.09 -2.72
CA ILE A 113 -12.05 3.98 -3.25
C ILE A 113 -13.26 3.19 -3.76
N ILE A 114 -13.08 2.36 -4.78
CA ILE A 114 -14.19 1.66 -5.45
C ILE A 114 -15.04 0.83 -4.49
N PRO A 115 -14.48 -0.06 -3.63
CA PRO A 115 -15.31 -0.90 -2.76
C PRO A 115 -16.14 -0.09 -1.75
N ASN A 116 -15.55 0.97 -1.18
CA ASN A 116 -16.22 1.73 -0.14
C ASN A 116 -17.23 2.73 -0.69
N PHE A 117 -16.98 3.32 -1.86
CA PHE A 117 -18.00 4.10 -2.57
C PHE A 117 -19.16 3.22 -3.05
N SER A 118 -18.89 1.99 -3.51
CA SER A 118 -19.95 1.04 -3.87
C SER A 118 -20.85 0.68 -2.68
N LYS A 119 -20.27 0.54 -1.48
CA LYS A 119 -21.04 0.34 -0.24
C LYS A 119 -21.89 1.57 0.10
N ALA A 120 -21.32 2.76 -0.04
CA ALA A 120 -22.02 4.01 0.32
C ALA A 120 -23.20 4.33 -0.60
N ILE A 121 -23.16 3.93 -1.87
CA ILE A 121 -24.17 4.26 -2.89
C ILE A 121 -25.13 3.07 -3.15
N GLY A 122 -24.79 1.87 -2.65
CA GLY A 122 -25.59 0.65 -2.87
C GLY A 122 -27.01 0.76 -2.34
N SER A 123 -27.95 0.01 -2.93
CA SER A 123 -29.38 0.00 -2.55
C SER A 123 -29.65 -0.35 -1.08
N ASP A 124 -28.74 -1.10 -0.46
CA ASP A 124 -28.83 -1.54 0.93
C ASP A 124 -27.93 -0.69 1.86
N SER A 125 -27.63 0.55 1.46
CA SER A 125 -26.76 1.45 2.20
C SER A 125 -27.49 2.10 3.36
N ASP A 126 -27.09 1.78 4.59
CA ASP A 126 -27.48 2.50 5.82
C ASP A 126 -26.54 3.68 6.10
N TRP A 127 -26.01 4.32 5.06
CA TRP A 127 -25.05 5.41 5.21
C TRP A 127 -25.68 6.60 5.94
N GLN A 128 -25.26 6.86 7.16
CA GLN A 128 -25.67 8.01 7.95
C GLN A 128 -24.47 8.64 8.63
N LEU A 129 -24.36 9.97 8.53
CA LEU A 129 -23.27 10.67 9.20
C LEU A 129 -23.44 10.59 10.71
N SER A 130 -22.53 9.88 11.37
CA SER A 130 -22.49 9.72 12.82
C SER A 130 -21.09 10.00 13.37
N LEU A 131 -21.02 10.57 14.58
CA LEU A 131 -19.79 10.83 15.28
C LEU A 131 -19.56 9.74 16.34
N ASN A 132 -18.55 8.91 16.15
CA ASN A 132 -18.15 7.92 17.12
C ASN A 132 -16.63 7.93 17.29
N LEU A 133 -16.14 8.67 18.30
CA LEU A 133 -14.70 8.89 18.51
C LEU A 133 -13.96 7.66 19.04
N SER A 134 -14.66 6.71 19.64
CA SER A 134 -14.05 5.50 20.18
C SER A 134 -14.42 4.26 19.34
N TYR A 135 -13.46 3.40 19.09
CA TYR A 135 -13.69 2.15 18.38
C TYR A 135 -13.13 0.95 19.17
N PRO A 136 -13.98 -0.01 19.57
CA PRO A 136 -13.54 -1.12 20.41
C PRO A 136 -12.70 -2.19 19.68
N GLU A 137 -12.70 -2.21 18.36
CA GLU A 137 -12.09 -3.29 17.57
C GLU A 137 -10.89 -2.83 16.73
N VAL A 138 -10.02 -1.96 17.26
CA VAL A 138 -8.80 -1.51 16.55
C VAL A 138 -7.96 -2.71 16.05
N TRP A 139 -7.92 -3.79 16.82
CA TRP A 139 -7.20 -5.01 16.45
C TRP A 139 -7.68 -5.67 15.16
N ARG A 140 -8.91 -5.37 14.72
CA ARG A 140 -9.43 -5.87 13.44
C ARG A 140 -8.66 -5.33 12.22
N PHE A 141 -8.11 -4.14 12.33
CA PHE A 141 -7.35 -3.50 11.26
C PHE A 141 -5.84 -3.73 11.38
N LEU A 142 -5.38 -4.28 12.49
CA LEU A 142 -3.97 -4.62 12.66
C LEU A 142 -3.70 -6.04 12.14
N PRO A 143 -2.68 -6.21 11.30
CA PRO A 143 -2.29 -7.55 10.87
C PRO A 143 -1.82 -8.36 12.08
N GLY A 144 -2.11 -9.67 12.10
CA GLY A 144 -1.58 -10.57 13.13
C GLY A 144 -0.04 -10.52 13.19
N PHE A 145 0.54 -11.02 14.27
CA PHE A 145 1.99 -10.94 14.51
C PHE A 145 2.83 -11.42 13.32
N VAL A 146 2.47 -12.53 12.69
CA VAL A 146 3.20 -13.09 11.53
C VAL A 146 3.14 -12.15 10.33
N ILE A 147 1.93 -11.73 9.93
CA ILE A 147 1.74 -10.83 8.79
C ILE A 147 2.36 -9.46 9.06
N GLY A 148 2.21 -8.93 10.29
CA GLY A 148 2.83 -7.67 10.69
C GLY A 148 4.35 -7.72 10.64
N SER A 149 4.97 -8.80 11.10
CA SER A 149 6.42 -8.99 11.03
C SER A 149 6.91 -9.11 9.58
N LEU A 150 6.19 -9.87 8.74
CA LEU A 150 6.50 -9.99 7.31
C LEU A 150 6.38 -8.63 6.61
N THR A 151 5.33 -7.87 6.87
CA THR A 151 5.15 -6.51 6.33
C THR A 151 6.29 -5.60 6.74
N PHE A 152 6.69 -5.65 8.02
CA PHE A 152 7.82 -4.87 8.52
C PHE A 152 9.14 -5.22 7.80
N ILE A 153 9.42 -6.51 7.62
CA ILE A 153 10.63 -6.97 6.92
C ILE A 153 10.59 -6.62 5.44
N VAL A 154 9.49 -6.90 4.76
CA VAL A 154 9.36 -6.68 3.31
C VAL A 154 9.29 -5.19 3.01
N ASP A 155 8.31 -4.49 3.57
CA ASP A 155 8.02 -3.10 3.23
C ASP A 155 8.97 -2.10 3.91
N GLY A 156 9.53 -2.49 5.07
CA GLY A 156 10.52 -1.71 5.79
C GLY A 156 11.94 -1.89 5.25
N PHE A 157 12.41 -3.13 5.09
CA PHE A 157 13.81 -3.42 4.80
C PHE A 157 14.05 -3.88 3.36
N LEU A 158 13.37 -4.93 2.88
CA LEU A 158 13.63 -5.47 1.55
C LEU A 158 13.31 -4.47 0.45
N ILE A 159 12.22 -3.71 0.58
CA ILE A 159 11.89 -2.63 -0.35
C ILE A 159 12.99 -1.56 -0.38
N VAL A 160 13.58 -1.20 0.78
CA VAL A 160 14.67 -0.24 0.81
C VAL A 160 15.91 -0.79 0.13
N TYR A 161 16.21 -2.07 0.32
CA TYR A 161 17.34 -2.72 -0.34
C TYR A 161 17.20 -2.75 -1.87
N PHE A 162 16.02 -3.15 -2.39
CA PHE A 162 15.80 -3.32 -3.84
C PHE A 162 15.39 -2.04 -4.57
N LEU A 163 14.59 -1.19 -3.95
CA LEU A 163 14.00 0.01 -4.57
C LEU A 163 14.66 1.32 -4.14
N GLY A 164 15.52 1.24 -3.13
CA GLY A 164 16.21 2.38 -2.56
C GLY A 164 15.42 3.08 -1.46
N ARG A 165 16.05 4.11 -0.89
CA ARG A 165 15.49 4.91 0.19
C ARG A 165 14.08 5.40 -0.15
N LYS A 166 13.13 5.24 0.80
CA LYS A 166 11.72 5.58 0.59
C LYS A 166 11.02 4.83 -0.57
N GLY A 167 11.49 3.64 -0.93
CA GLY A 167 10.94 2.83 -2.02
C GLY A 167 9.46 2.51 -1.85
N PHE A 168 9.04 2.11 -0.65
CA PHE A 168 7.63 1.87 -0.32
C PHE A 168 6.76 3.13 -0.54
N CYS A 169 7.19 4.28 0.00
CA CYS A 169 6.46 5.54 -0.13
C CYS A 169 6.27 6.00 -1.58
N ARG A 170 7.13 5.53 -2.48
CA ARG A 170 7.11 5.89 -3.90
C ARG A 170 6.26 4.97 -4.75
N PHE A 171 6.30 3.67 -4.47
CA PHE A 171 5.83 2.64 -5.39
C PHE A 171 4.70 1.74 -4.85
N VAL A 172 4.44 1.73 -3.54
CA VAL A 172 3.43 0.84 -2.94
C VAL A 172 2.39 1.62 -2.14
N CYS A 173 2.81 2.62 -1.37
CA CYS A 173 1.99 3.28 -0.38
C CYS A 173 0.78 4.05 -0.98
N PRO A 174 -0.48 3.68 -0.67
CA PRO A 174 -1.66 4.38 -1.15
C PRO A 174 -1.79 5.80 -0.56
N TRP A 175 -1.31 6.03 0.68
CA TRP A 175 -1.16 7.36 1.25
C TRP A 175 -0.30 8.26 0.38
N GLY A 176 0.78 7.69 -0.15
CA GLY A 176 1.66 8.38 -1.08
C GLY A 176 0.91 8.87 -2.32
N ALA A 177 -0.01 8.07 -2.85
CA ALA A 177 -0.83 8.43 -4.00
C ALA A 177 -1.90 9.47 -3.64
N PHE A 178 -2.61 9.26 -2.54
CA PHE A 178 -3.68 10.14 -2.05
C PHE A 178 -3.19 11.58 -1.79
N LEU A 179 -2.04 11.73 -1.14
CA LEU A 179 -1.48 13.04 -0.80
C LEU A 179 -0.71 13.73 -1.95
N LYS A 180 -0.55 13.10 -3.11
CA LYS A 180 0.09 13.75 -4.28
C LYS A 180 -0.68 14.95 -4.78
N PHE A 181 -2.00 14.82 -4.86
CA PHE A 181 -2.85 15.90 -5.36
C PHE A 181 -2.74 17.18 -4.49
N PRO A 182 -3.02 17.15 -3.16
CA PRO A 182 -2.89 18.33 -2.33
C PRO A 182 -1.43 18.86 -2.26
N THR A 183 -0.41 18.01 -2.38
CA THR A 183 1.00 18.42 -2.40
C THR A 183 1.32 19.33 -3.60
N SER A 184 0.73 19.06 -4.77
CA SER A 184 0.96 19.91 -5.94
C SER A 184 0.52 21.35 -5.72
N LEU A 185 -0.54 21.53 -4.93
CA LEU A 185 -1.14 22.83 -4.57
C LEU A 185 -0.52 23.49 -3.34
N SER A 186 0.39 22.80 -2.63
CA SER A 186 0.92 23.27 -1.36
C SER A 186 1.62 24.63 -1.45
N THR A 187 1.38 25.46 -0.45
CA THR A 187 1.93 26.81 -0.35
C THR A 187 3.36 26.84 0.18
N PHE A 188 3.69 25.94 1.13
CA PHE A 188 5.06 25.75 1.60
C PHE A 188 5.80 24.76 0.70
N LYS A 189 6.96 25.18 0.19
CA LYS A 189 7.85 24.35 -0.63
C LYS A 189 9.31 24.66 -0.34
N VAL A 190 10.19 23.74 -0.66
CA VAL A 190 11.63 24.03 -0.72
C VAL A 190 11.87 24.98 -1.89
N ARG A 191 12.49 26.13 -1.60
CA ARG A 191 12.69 27.22 -2.56
C ARG A 191 14.14 27.66 -2.57
N LYS A 192 14.58 28.15 -3.73
CA LYS A 192 15.83 28.88 -3.89
C LYS A 192 15.69 30.26 -3.27
N VAL A 193 16.59 30.62 -2.39
CA VAL A 193 16.64 31.93 -1.72
C VAL A 193 17.93 32.68 -1.95
N ASP A 194 18.97 31.97 -2.41
CA ASP A 194 20.30 32.49 -2.66
C ASP A 194 20.92 31.84 -3.89
N GLU A 195 22.12 32.25 -4.29
CA GLU A 195 22.81 31.71 -5.43
C GLU A 195 23.14 30.21 -5.23
N CYS A 196 23.06 29.45 -6.30
CA CYS A 196 23.30 28.03 -6.32
C CYS A 196 24.48 27.71 -7.24
N THR A 197 25.49 27.03 -6.70
CA THR A 197 26.72 26.61 -7.41
C THR A 197 26.53 25.37 -8.29
N ASN A 198 25.32 24.82 -8.37
CA ASN A 198 24.99 23.59 -9.13
C ASN A 198 25.79 22.35 -8.72
N CYS A 199 26.20 22.25 -7.47
CA CYS A 199 26.98 21.13 -6.93
C CYS A 199 26.23 19.81 -6.87
N ASN A 200 24.92 19.76 -7.14
CA ASN A 200 24.05 18.58 -7.14
C ASN A 200 23.94 17.80 -5.80
N MET A 201 24.48 18.31 -4.70
CA MET A 201 24.39 17.63 -3.40
C MET A 201 22.94 17.45 -2.95
N CYS A 202 22.07 18.44 -3.18
CA CYS A 202 20.63 18.38 -2.86
C CYS A 202 19.88 17.30 -3.66
N THR A 203 20.34 16.99 -4.89
CA THR A 203 19.77 15.92 -5.74
C THR A 203 20.27 14.55 -5.28
N SER A 204 21.58 14.41 -5.01
CA SER A 204 22.17 13.14 -4.57
C SER A 204 21.69 12.71 -3.18
N GLY A 205 21.45 13.68 -2.27
CA GLY A 205 20.91 13.44 -0.93
C GLY A 205 19.41 13.19 -0.89
N CYS A 206 18.68 13.41 -2.00
CA CYS A 206 17.21 13.30 -2.00
C CYS A 206 16.73 11.84 -1.84
N PRO A 207 16.04 11.49 -0.73
CA PRO A 207 15.61 10.11 -0.47
C PRO A 207 14.52 9.63 -1.44
N ILE A 208 13.85 10.56 -2.10
CA ILE A 208 12.78 10.28 -3.09
C ILE A 208 13.37 10.20 -4.52
N GLY A 209 14.62 10.61 -4.72
CA GLY A 209 15.25 10.64 -6.05
C GLY A 209 14.70 11.74 -6.96
N ILE A 210 14.32 12.89 -6.38
CA ILE A 210 13.93 14.08 -7.12
C ILE A 210 15.20 14.78 -7.60
N ASP A 211 15.21 15.25 -8.85
CA ASP A 211 16.24 16.14 -9.35
C ASP A 211 16.02 17.57 -8.81
N VAL A 212 16.42 17.74 -7.55
CA VAL A 212 16.20 19.00 -6.82
C VAL A 212 16.98 20.14 -7.46
N SER A 213 18.24 19.89 -7.88
CA SER A 213 19.06 20.91 -8.52
C SER A 213 18.41 21.47 -9.78
N HIS A 214 17.91 20.56 -10.64
CA HIS A 214 17.21 20.98 -11.84
C HIS A 214 15.93 21.79 -11.53
N GLU A 215 15.09 21.29 -10.61
CA GLU A 215 13.82 21.98 -10.27
C GLU A 215 14.05 23.36 -9.63
N ILE A 216 15.05 23.48 -8.76
CA ILE A 216 15.41 24.74 -8.12
C ILE A 216 15.94 25.76 -9.12
N ASN A 217 16.75 25.33 -10.08
CA ASN A 217 17.30 26.26 -11.07
C ASN A 217 16.26 26.67 -12.11
N THR A 218 15.38 25.76 -12.50
CA THR A 218 14.34 26.02 -13.51
C THR A 218 13.14 26.77 -12.92
N TYR A 219 12.61 26.29 -11.77
CA TYR A 219 11.33 26.78 -11.22
C TYR A 219 11.51 27.60 -9.93
N LYS A 220 12.73 27.80 -9.46
CA LYS A 220 13.06 28.44 -8.19
C LYS A 220 12.45 27.74 -6.96
N LYS A 221 11.84 26.57 -7.14
CA LYS A 221 11.19 25.76 -6.12
C LYS A 221 11.12 24.28 -6.53
N VAL A 222 10.98 23.41 -5.54
CA VAL A 222 10.65 21.99 -5.79
C VAL A 222 9.17 21.86 -6.13
N ILE A 223 8.88 21.36 -7.33
CA ILE A 223 7.50 21.21 -7.84
C ILE A 223 7.01 19.77 -7.83
N ASN A 224 7.90 18.80 -7.68
CA ASN A 224 7.57 17.37 -7.73
C ASN A 224 6.64 16.97 -6.57
N SER A 225 5.45 16.47 -6.89
CA SER A 225 4.45 16.05 -5.91
C SER A 225 4.87 14.82 -5.06
N ASN A 226 5.97 14.16 -5.40
CA ASN A 226 6.56 13.11 -4.56
C ASN A 226 7.40 13.68 -3.41
N CYS A 227 7.68 14.97 -3.37
CA CYS A 227 8.43 15.61 -2.29
C CYS A 227 7.73 15.40 -0.95
N THR A 228 8.42 14.79 0.01
CA THR A 228 7.91 14.53 1.37
C THR A 228 8.26 15.62 2.37
N SER A 229 8.75 16.77 1.91
CA SER A 229 9.17 17.88 2.77
C SER A 229 10.11 17.46 3.92
N CYS A 230 10.99 16.48 3.66
CA CYS A 230 11.94 15.96 4.65
C CYS A 230 13.12 16.89 4.95
N MET A 231 13.31 17.91 4.12
CA MET A 231 14.29 19.01 4.25
C MET A 231 15.78 18.54 4.25
N ILE A 232 16.08 17.32 3.82
CA ILE A 232 17.47 16.83 3.70
C ILE A 232 18.23 17.69 2.70
N CYS A 233 17.64 18.00 1.55
CA CYS A 233 18.27 18.84 0.53
C CYS A 233 18.63 20.27 1.02
N ILE A 234 17.96 20.75 2.08
CA ILE A 234 18.29 22.04 2.72
C ILE A 234 19.54 21.89 3.59
N ASP A 235 19.59 20.79 4.37
CA ASP A 235 20.75 20.52 5.25
C ASP A 235 22.01 20.15 4.46
N ASP A 236 21.84 19.46 3.32
CA ASP A 236 22.93 19.05 2.44
C ASP A 236 23.46 20.19 1.52
N CYS A 237 22.78 21.34 1.52
CA CYS A 237 23.20 22.47 0.67
C CYS A 237 24.35 23.25 1.32
N PRO A 238 25.60 23.20 0.77
CA PRO A 238 26.74 23.90 1.35
C PRO A 238 26.56 25.43 1.32
N GLU A 239 25.95 25.96 0.27
CA GLU A 239 25.70 27.38 0.07
C GLU A 239 24.49 27.90 0.87
N LYS A 240 23.77 27.00 1.58
CA LYS A 240 22.50 27.35 2.27
C LYS A 240 21.48 28.06 1.38
N ALA A 241 21.58 27.86 0.08
CA ALA A 241 20.76 28.50 -0.95
C ALA A 241 19.29 28.03 -0.94
N LEU A 242 18.95 27.02 -0.12
CA LEU A 242 17.62 26.44 -0.05
C LEU A 242 16.96 26.71 1.30
N LYS A 243 15.67 27.09 1.26
CA LYS A 243 14.83 27.21 2.47
C LYS A 243 13.44 26.64 2.21
N TYR A 244 12.83 26.09 3.26
CA TYR A 244 11.43 25.73 3.27
C TYR A 244 10.62 26.95 3.66
N LYS A 245 9.88 27.54 2.70
CA LYS A 245 9.28 28.85 2.84
C LYS A 245 7.88 28.90 2.25
N PHE A 246 7.01 29.63 2.96
CA PHE A 246 5.70 30.02 2.46
C PHE A 246 5.80 31.03 1.33
N ARG A 247 4.93 30.90 0.34
CA ARG A 247 4.67 31.95 -0.64
C ARG A 247 3.22 31.87 -1.10
N ASN A 248 2.62 33.04 -1.27
CA ASN A 248 1.28 33.16 -1.79
C ASN A 248 1.22 32.56 -3.22
N PRO A 249 0.35 31.58 -3.49
CA PRO A 249 0.26 30.94 -4.80
C PRO A 249 -0.03 31.92 -5.94
N VAL A 250 -0.83 32.95 -5.69
CA VAL A 250 -1.18 33.97 -6.68
C VAL A 250 0.06 34.75 -7.11
N LYS A 251 0.86 35.25 -6.12
CA LYS A 251 2.11 35.99 -6.41
C LYS A 251 3.21 35.09 -6.99
N ASP A 252 3.16 33.79 -6.77
CA ASP A 252 4.07 32.81 -7.38
C ASP A 252 3.78 32.61 -8.87
N TYR A 253 2.52 32.83 -9.28
CA TYR A 253 2.07 32.71 -10.66
C TYR A 253 2.50 33.91 -11.50
N ASP A 254 2.41 35.12 -10.93
CA ASP A 254 2.74 36.38 -11.63
C ASP A 254 4.24 36.54 -11.97
N GLN A 255 5.14 35.83 -11.28
CA GLN A 255 6.59 35.89 -11.54
C GLN A 255 7.08 34.86 -12.60
N LEU A 256 6.25 33.90 -12.95
CA LEU A 256 6.49 32.99 -14.07
C LEU A 256 5.65 33.52 -15.23
N SER A 257 6.28 34.27 -16.19
CA SER A 257 5.51 34.65 -17.38
C SER A 257 4.93 33.38 -18.00
N PHE A 258 3.69 33.40 -18.37
CA PHE A 258 2.97 32.24 -18.92
C PHE A 258 3.68 31.69 -20.18
N SER A 259 4.38 32.57 -20.90
CA SER A 259 5.21 32.25 -22.05
C SER A 259 6.45 31.42 -21.68
N ASP A 260 7.15 31.75 -20.58
CA ASP A 260 8.33 31.02 -20.14
C ASP A 260 7.96 29.66 -19.52
N PHE A 261 6.81 29.61 -18.84
CA PHE A 261 6.31 28.37 -18.25
C PHE A 261 5.86 27.36 -19.31
N THR A 262 5.14 27.80 -20.36
CA THR A 262 4.65 26.91 -21.42
C THR A 262 5.77 26.48 -22.35
N TYR A 263 6.69 27.36 -22.74
CA TYR A 263 7.77 27.02 -23.65
C TYR A 263 8.84 26.16 -22.97
N GLN A 264 9.31 26.51 -21.79
CA GLN A 264 10.30 25.71 -21.04
C GLN A 264 9.73 24.39 -20.57
N LYS A 265 8.45 24.35 -20.16
CA LYS A 265 7.78 23.10 -19.77
C LYS A 265 7.49 22.22 -20.98
N ALA A 266 7.09 22.79 -22.09
CA ALA A 266 6.85 22.04 -23.32
C ALA A 266 8.17 21.55 -23.95
N SER A 267 9.24 22.35 -24.00
CA SER A 267 10.55 21.91 -24.48
C SER A 267 11.18 20.87 -23.55
N TYR A 268 11.13 21.08 -22.24
CA TYR A 268 11.60 20.12 -21.24
C TYR A 268 10.78 18.84 -21.24
N ILE A 269 9.46 18.92 -21.36
CA ILE A 269 8.59 17.75 -21.53
C ILE A 269 8.88 17.06 -22.84
N ASN A 270 9.06 17.77 -23.95
CA ASN A 270 9.40 17.17 -25.24
C ASN A 270 10.79 16.56 -25.27
N GLU A 271 11.83 17.20 -24.74
CA GLU A 271 13.16 16.60 -24.66
C GLU A 271 13.20 15.43 -23.68
N LYS A 272 12.55 15.55 -22.53
CA LYS A 272 12.48 14.48 -21.53
C LYS A 272 11.49 13.37 -21.93
N ILE A 273 10.46 13.67 -22.68
CA ILE A 273 9.60 12.69 -23.33
C ILE A 273 10.37 12.03 -24.48
N LYS A 274 11.02 12.78 -25.37
CA LYS A 274 11.84 12.21 -26.44
C LYS A 274 13.01 11.37 -25.94
N SER A 275 13.79 11.87 -24.98
CA SER A 275 14.90 11.13 -24.40
C SER A 275 14.48 9.95 -23.51
N LYS A 276 13.26 9.93 -22.96
CA LYS A 276 12.74 8.88 -22.09
C LYS A 276 11.68 7.98 -22.71
N PHE A 277 10.96 8.39 -23.76
CA PHE A 277 10.21 7.44 -24.58
C PHE A 277 11.15 6.54 -25.40
N ILE A 278 12.31 7.03 -25.76
CA ILE A 278 13.39 6.22 -26.36
C ILE A 278 14.09 5.36 -25.28
N SER A 279 14.02 5.72 -23.99
CA SER A 279 14.55 4.93 -22.86
C SER A 279 13.49 4.16 -22.05
N LEU A 280 12.22 4.20 -22.44
CA LEU A 280 11.23 3.18 -22.09
C LEU A 280 11.69 1.91 -22.81
N ARG A 281 12.65 1.22 -22.19
CA ARG A 281 12.99 -0.15 -22.58
C ARG A 281 11.69 -0.94 -22.53
N ASP A 282 11.43 -1.72 -23.58
CA ASP A 282 10.27 -2.60 -23.74
C ASP A 282 9.92 -3.44 -22.49
N LYS A 283 10.85 -3.50 -21.53
CA LYS A 283 10.79 -4.22 -20.28
C LYS A 283 10.03 -3.53 -19.15
N ASP A 284 10.07 -2.19 -19.10
CA ASP A 284 9.29 -1.44 -18.10
C ASP A 284 7.79 -1.60 -18.35
N ILE A 285 7.39 -1.85 -19.59
CA ILE A 285 5.98 -2.13 -19.96
C ILE A 285 5.52 -3.47 -19.39
N LEU A 286 6.40 -4.47 -19.31
CA LEU A 286 6.07 -5.79 -18.76
C LEU A 286 6.09 -5.84 -17.23
N ILE A 287 6.85 -4.97 -16.57
CA ILE A 287 6.95 -4.92 -15.11
C ILE A 287 5.60 -4.65 -14.46
N ILE A 288 4.81 -3.71 -15.00
CA ILE A 288 3.53 -3.33 -14.40
C ILE A 288 2.49 -4.44 -14.46
N PRO A 289 2.12 -4.97 -15.66
CA PRO A 289 1.13 -6.04 -15.72
C PRO A 289 1.54 -7.24 -14.86
N PHE A 290 2.83 -7.59 -14.87
CA PHE A 290 3.34 -8.66 -14.03
C PHE A 290 3.21 -8.34 -12.54
N CYS A 291 3.61 -7.13 -12.12
CA CYS A 291 3.50 -6.69 -10.73
C CYS A 291 2.04 -6.65 -10.25
N LEU A 292 1.13 -6.13 -11.07
CA LEU A 292 -0.29 -6.08 -10.76
C LEU A 292 -0.89 -7.48 -10.64
N LEU A 293 -0.67 -8.31 -11.65
CA LEU A 293 -1.19 -9.68 -11.66
C LEU A 293 -0.65 -10.50 -10.49
N PHE A 294 0.65 -10.49 -10.28
CA PHE A 294 1.28 -11.24 -9.21
C PHE A 294 0.88 -10.73 -7.82
N GLY A 295 0.74 -9.41 -7.64
CA GLY A 295 0.24 -8.81 -6.40
C GLY A 295 -1.20 -9.20 -6.09
N LEU A 296 -2.10 -9.14 -7.08
CA LEU A 296 -3.49 -9.60 -6.93
C LEU A 296 -3.58 -11.08 -6.58
N LEU A 297 -2.71 -11.91 -7.16
CA LEU A 297 -2.67 -13.35 -6.87
C LEU A 297 -2.17 -13.63 -5.45
N LEU A 298 -1.13 -12.93 -5.00
CA LEU A 298 -0.61 -13.04 -3.63
C LEU A 298 -1.66 -12.64 -2.60
N ASP A 299 -2.32 -11.50 -2.82
CA ASP A 299 -3.37 -11.04 -1.92
C ASP A 299 -4.57 -11.99 -1.89
N GLY A 300 -5.02 -12.43 -3.05
CA GLY A 300 -6.17 -13.33 -3.17
C GLY A 300 -5.95 -14.76 -2.66
N LEU A 301 -4.69 -15.23 -2.59
CA LEU A 301 -4.37 -16.60 -2.14
C LEU A 301 -4.02 -16.65 -0.65
N PHE A 302 -3.21 -15.72 -0.18
CA PHE A 302 -2.68 -15.75 1.18
C PHE A 302 -3.37 -14.75 2.13
N HIS A 303 -4.21 -13.87 1.62
CA HIS A 303 -4.81 -12.79 2.40
C HIS A 303 -3.77 -11.96 3.18
N PHE A 304 -2.60 -11.74 2.57
CA PHE A 304 -1.47 -11.00 3.18
C PHE A 304 -1.78 -9.54 3.47
N GLY A 305 -2.86 -9.04 2.91
CA GLY A 305 -3.12 -7.62 2.84
C GLY A 305 -2.39 -6.95 1.67
N HIS A 306 -3.02 -5.95 1.11
CA HIS A 306 -2.60 -5.34 -0.17
C HIS A 306 -1.17 -4.79 -0.14
N MET A 307 -0.74 -4.21 0.99
CA MET A 307 0.59 -3.61 1.11
C MET A 307 1.68 -4.66 0.99
N LEU A 308 1.61 -5.74 1.78
CA LEU A 308 2.59 -6.81 1.72
C LEU A 308 2.59 -7.52 0.36
N ALA A 309 1.42 -7.82 -0.19
CA ALA A 309 1.28 -8.49 -1.49
C ALA A 309 1.92 -7.68 -2.62
N PHE A 310 1.65 -6.37 -2.70
CA PHE A 310 2.24 -5.50 -3.71
C PHE A 310 3.69 -5.13 -3.41
N GLY A 311 4.11 -5.12 -2.15
CA GLY A 311 5.51 -4.99 -1.75
C GLY A 311 6.36 -6.14 -2.30
N VAL A 312 5.96 -7.38 -2.00
CA VAL A 312 6.60 -8.59 -2.53
C VAL A 312 6.58 -8.61 -4.05
N SER A 313 5.43 -8.32 -4.65
CA SER A 313 5.26 -8.31 -6.10
C SER A 313 6.17 -7.29 -6.79
N SER A 314 6.34 -6.11 -6.23
CA SER A 314 7.25 -5.08 -6.74
C SER A 314 8.70 -5.55 -6.71
N ILE A 315 9.14 -6.18 -5.62
CA ILE A 315 10.49 -6.73 -5.49
C ILE A 315 10.72 -7.85 -6.51
N VAL A 316 9.81 -8.83 -6.57
CA VAL A 316 9.91 -9.98 -7.50
C VAL A 316 9.94 -9.50 -8.95
N SER A 317 9.07 -8.57 -9.33
CA SER A 317 9.02 -8.00 -10.68
C SER A 317 10.35 -7.35 -11.05
N LEU A 318 10.92 -6.55 -10.15
CA LEU A 318 12.20 -5.89 -10.40
C LEU A 318 13.36 -6.86 -10.51
N VAL A 319 13.38 -7.91 -9.67
CA VAL A 319 14.43 -8.95 -9.72
C VAL A 319 14.37 -9.72 -11.04
N ILE A 320 13.16 -10.10 -11.49
CA ILE A 320 12.98 -10.84 -12.77
C ILE A 320 13.43 -9.98 -13.97
N PHE A 321 13.08 -8.70 -13.99
CA PHE A 321 13.35 -7.82 -15.13
C PHE A 321 14.70 -7.09 -15.03
N ASN A 322 15.44 -7.23 -13.92
CA ASN A 322 16.76 -6.59 -13.74
C ASN A 322 17.88 -7.42 -14.37
N HIS A 323 18.56 -6.85 -15.37
CA HIS A 323 19.69 -7.52 -16.06
C HIS A 323 20.97 -7.66 -15.24
N SER A 324 21.11 -6.93 -14.15
CA SER A 324 22.28 -7.04 -13.26
C SER A 324 22.25 -8.32 -12.41
N ILE A 325 21.13 -9.05 -12.42
CA ILE A 325 20.94 -10.29 -11.66
C ILE A 325 21.19 -11.49 -12.59
N SER A 326 21.76 -12.56 -12.03
CA SER A 326 22.08 -13.78 -12.80
C SER A 326 20.86 -14.31 -13.56
N LEU A 327 21.08 -14.73 -14.80
CA LEU A 327 20.02 -15.23 -15.67
C LEU A 327 19.29 -16.44 -15.06
N ASN A 328 20.02 -17.30 -14.36
CA ASN A 328 19.46 -18.51 -13.74
C ASN A 328 18.47 -18.16 -12.62
N LEU A 329 18.80 -17.21 -11.75
CA LEU A 329 17.89 -16.75 -10.70
C LEU A 329 16.62 -16.10 -11.28
N ARG A 330 16.78 -15.30 -12.33
CA ARG A 330 15.64 -14.66 -13.02
C ARG A 330 14.70 -15.68 -13.65
N LYS A 331 15.26 -16.69 -14.35
CA LYS A 331 14.49 -17.78 -14.93
C LYS A 331 13.78 -18.60 -13.84
N ALA A 332 14.45 -18.93 -12.75
CA ALA A 332 13.88 -19.65 -11.63
C ALA A 332 12.68 -18.92 -11.00
N LEU A 333 12.84 -17.60 -10.74
CA LEU A 333 11.75 -16.77 -10.21
C LEU A 333 10.58 -16.62 -11.19
N LEU A 334 10.87 -16.51 -12.49
CA LEU A 334 9.82 -16.44 -13.51
C LEU A 334 9.06 -17.77 -13.60
N CYS A 335 9.76 -18.92 -13.62
CA CYS A 335 9.13 -20.23 -13.59
C CYS A 335 8.28 -20.42 -12.33
N PHE A 336 8.81 -20.04 -11.16
CA PHE A 336 8.05 -20.09 -9.91
C PHE A 336 6.78 -19.23 -9.98
N ALA A 337 6.88 -18.01 -10.46
CA ALA A 337 5.73 -17.11 -10.61
C ALA A 337 4.67 -17.69 -11.57
N ILE A 338 5.09 -18.30 -12.70
CA ILE A 338 4.19 -18.94 -13.66
C ILE A 338 3.48 -20.14 -13.01
N ILE A 339 4.22 -21.05 -12.36
CA ILE A 339 3.65 -22.20 -11.65
C ILE A 339 2.66 -21.73 -10.59
N PHE A 340 3.02 -20.72 -9.83
CA PHE A 340 2.16 -20.10 -8.82
C PHE A 340 0.86 -19.53 -9.42
N MET A 341 0.95 -18.85 -10.58
CA MET A 341 -0.23 -18.35 -11.29
C MET A 341 -1.16 -19.47 -11.75
N PHE A 342 -0.62 -20.54 -12.30
CA PHE A 342 -1.43 -21.72 -12.69
C PHE A 342 -2.08 -22.38 -11.48
N PHE A 343 -1.35 -22.54 -10.39
CA PHE A 343 -1.88 -23.09 -9.15
C PHE A 343 -3.02 -22.25 -8.57
N ASN A 344 -2.85 -20.92 -8.55
CA ASN A 344 -3.92 -20.03 -8.14
C ASN A 344 -5.13 -20.10 -9.08
N GLY A 345 -4.89 -20.16 -10.39
CA GLY A 345 -5.95 -20.35 -11.39
C GLY A 345 -6.76 -21.62 -11.13
N PHE A 346 -6.09 -22.71 -10.79
CA PHE A 346 -6.73 -23.98 -10.41
C PHE A 346 -7.61 -23.83 -9.17
N LEU A 347 -7.12 -23.16 -8.12
CA LEU A 347 -7.90 -22.91 -6.89
C LEU A 347 -9.10 -22.00 -7.14
N LYS A 348 -8.92 -20.92 -7.90
CA LYS A 348 -10.04 -20.02 -8.27
C LYS A 348 -11.06 -20.70 -9.17
N TYR A 349 -10.63 -21.53 -10.09
CA TYR A 349 -11.52 -22.35 -10.91
C TYR A 349 -12.32 -23.33 -10.04
N SER A 350 -11.65 -24.01 -9.09
CA SER A 350 -12.31 -24.91 -8.14
C SER A 350 -13.33 -24.16 -7.27
N GLN A 351 -12.99 -22.96 -6.79
CA GLN A 351 -13.91 -22.12 -6.05
C GLN A 351 -15.15 -21.76 -6.88
N TYR A 352 -14.95 -21.26 -8.09
CA TYR A 352 -16.04 -20.88 -8.98
C TYR A 352 -16.97 -22.04 -9.31
N ARG A 353 -16.39 -23.20 -9.69
CA ARG A 353 -17.16 -24.38 -10.04
C ARG A 353 -17.89 -24.99 -8.83
N GLY A 354 -17.21 -25.04 -7.68
CA GLY A 354 -17.79 -25.54 -6.43
C GLY A 354 -19.00 -24.73 -6.01
N ILE A 355 -18.90 -23.39 -6.00
CA ILE A 355 -20.02 -22.50 -5.66
C ILE A 355 -21.15 -22.62 -6.68
N ASN A 356 -20.86 -22.65 -7.96
CA ASN A 356 -21.88 -22.76 -9.01
C ASN A 356 -22.70 -24.07 -8.88
N PHE A 357 -22.04 -25.22 -8.67
CA PHE A 357 -22.75 -26.46 -8.44
C PHE A 357 -23.54 -26.48 -7.11
N TYR A 358 -23.00 -25.87 -6.09
CA TYR A 358 -23.67 -25.73 -4.80
C TYR A 358 -24.97 -24.90 -4.92
N GLU A 359 -24.94 -23.76 -5.61
CA GLU A 359 -26.12 -22.92 -5.88
C GLU A 359 -27.16 -23.65 -6.73
N GLN A 360 -26.73 -24.52 -7.66
CA GLN A 360 -27.60 -25.39 -8.45
C GLN A 360 -28.11 -26.60 -7.65
N LYS A 361 -27.81 -26.71 -6.36
CA LYS A 361 -28.13 -27.87 -5.49
C LYS A 361 -27.57 -29.21 -6.00
N ASN A 362 -26.53 -29.16 -6.83
CA ASN A 362 -25.85 -30.36 -7.31
C ASN A 362 -24.64 -30.65 -6.39
N PHE A 363 -24.97 -31.08 -5.18
CA PHE A 363 -23.99 -31.23 -4.10
C PHE A 363 -22.93 -32.31 -4.43
N GLN A 364 -23.31 -33.38 -5.08
CA GLN A 364 -22.37 -34.43 -5.49
C GLN A 364 -21.28 -33.91 -6.42
N LYS A 365 -21.60 -32.98 -7.33
CA LYS A 365 -20.61 -32.39 -8.23
C LYS A 365 -19.85 -31.25 -7.56
N ALA A 366 -20.36 -30.62 -6.51
CA ALA A 366 -19.70 -29.55 -5.77
C ALA A 366 -18.55 -30.06 -4.87
N ILE A 367 -18.72 -31.26 -4.26
CA ILE A 367 -17.78 -31.84 -3.31
C ILE A 367 -16.34 -31.85 -3.82
N PRO A 368 -15.99 -32.45 -4.96
CA PRO A 368 -14.58 -32.58 -5.39
C PRO A 368 -13.90 -31.20 -5.58
N TYR A 369 -14.66 -30.18 -5.91
CA TYR A 369 -14.10 -28.83 -6.04
C TYR A 369 -13.82 -28.19 -4.67
N PHE A 370 -14.70 -28.38 -3.68
CA PHE A 370 -14.45 -27.92 -2.33
C PHE A 370 -13.35 -28.72 -1.62
N GLU A 371 -13.25 -30.03 -1.89
CA GLU A 371 -12.14 -30.86 -1.43
C GLU A 371 -10.79 -30.39 -1.98
N ASN A 372 -10.72 -30.01 -3.26
CA ASN A 372 -9.52 -29.40 -3.82
C ASN A 372 -9.13 -28.12 -3.04
N LEU A 373 -10.11 -27.31 -2.65
CA LEU A 373 -9.84 -26.09 -1.88
C LEU A 373 -9.36 -26.40 -0.46
N VAL A 374 -9.96 -27.37 0.20
CA VAL A 374 -9.55 -27.79 1.56
C VAL A 374 -8.16 -28.41 1.55
N ASN A 375 -7.84 -29.23 0.53
CA ASN A 375 -6.59 -29.97 0.46
C ASN A 375 -5.41 -29.13 -0.03
N TYR A 376 -5.64 -28.18 -0.93
CA TYR A 376 -4.57 -27.46 -1.62
C TYR A 376 -4.49 -25.97 -1.31
N TYR A 377 -5.47 -25.40 -0.60
CA TYR A 377 -5.37 -24.00 -0.22
C TYR A 377 -4.29 -23.84 0.86
N PRO A 378 -3.38 -22.85 0.73
CA PRO A 378 -2.23 -22.72 1.64
C PRO A 378 -2.59 -22.40 3.09
N MET A 379 -3.81 -21.98 3.34
CA MET A 379 -4.33 -21.66 4.67
C MET A 379 -5.64 -22.39 4.90
N GLU A 380 -5.85 -22.91 6.11
CA GLU A 380 -7.13 -23.50 6.50
C GLU A 380 -8.25 -22.46 6.43
N ILE A 381 -9.25 -22.70 5.58
CA ILE A 381 -10.40 -21.80 5.40
C ILE A 381 -11.67 -22.50 5.83
N GLY A 382 -12.15 -22.20 7.02
CA GLY A 382 -13.35 -22.80 7.61
C GLY A 382 -14.60 -22.73 6.74
N LYS A 383 -14.75 -21.74 5.86
CA LYS A 383 -15.90 -21.64 4.96
C LYS A 383 -16.02 -22.81 3.97
N TYR A 384 -14.89 -23.38 3.50
CA TYR A 384 -14.95 -24.50 2.57
C TYR A 384 -15.31 -25.81 3.28
N HIS A 385 -14.89 -25.95 4.53
CA HIS A 385 -15.37 -27.03 5.40
C HIS A 385 -16.88 -26.86 5.66
N ALA A 386 -17.39 -25.65 5.86
CA ALA A 386 -18.82 -25.43 6.01
C ALA A 386 -19.62 -25.83 4.75
N TYR A 387 -19.15 -25.48 3.55
CA TYR A 387 -19.77 -25.91 2.30
C TYR A 387 -19.79 -27.45 2.16
N LEU A 388 -18.66 -28.12 2.47
CA LEU A 388 -18.60 -29.59 2.47
C LEU A 388 -19.56 -30.19 3.49
N GLY A 389 -19.62 -29.64 4.69
CA GLY A 389 -20.57 -30.08 5.73
C GLY A 389 -22.00 -30.06 5.25
N VAL A 390 -22.43 -28.97 4.59
CA VAL A 390 -23.79 -28.89 4.00
C VAL A 390 -23.93 -29.86 2.83
N CYS A 391 -22.95 -29.97 1.93
CA CYS A 391 -23.05 -30.90 0.79
C CYS A 391 -23.23 -32.36 1.24
N TYR A 392 -22.45 -32.79 2.23
CA TYR A 392 -22.56 -34.15 2.77
C TYR A 392 -23.87 -34.36 3.54
N LEU A 393 -24.38 -33.35 4.26
CA LEU A 393 -25.68 -33.43 4.93
C LEU A 393 -26.81 -33.65 3.93
N GLU A 394 -26.83 -32.89 2.84
CA GLU A 394 -27.85 -33.01 1.78
C GLU A 394 -27.79 -34.34 1.01
N LEU A 395 -26.65 -35.04 1.05
CA LEU A 395 -26.46 -36.39 0.51
C LEU A 395 -26.70 -37.48 1.55
N ASN A 396 -27.18 -37.16 2.75
CA ASN A 396 -27.39 -38.05 3.90
C ASN A 396 -26.11 -38.74 4.42
N ASP A 397 -24.93 -38.22 4.12
CA ASP A 397 -23.69 -38.65 4.73
C ASP A 397 -23.43 -37.81 6.02
N ILE A 398 -24.07 -38.25 7.08
CA ILE A 398 -24.03 -37.53 8.37
C ILE A 398 -22.63 -37.55 9.00
N GLU A 399 -21.89 -38.64 8.82
CA GLU A 399 -20.54 -38.77 9.40
C GLU A 399 -19.56 -37.76 8.79
N SER A 400 -19.49 -37.69 7.46
CA SER A 400 -18.66 -36.72 6.75
C SER A 400 -19.10 -35.30 7.04
N SER A 401 -20.41 -35.04 7.14
CA SER A 401 -20.95 -33.72 7.51
C SER A 401 -20.47 -33.30 8.90
N TRP A 402 -20.53 -34.16 9.90
CA TRP A 402 -20.04 -33.89 11.26
C TRP A 402 -18.55 -33.58 11.29
N ARG A 403 -17.76 -34.36 10.58
CA ARG A 403 -16.31 -34.16 10.49
C ARG A 403 -15.98 -32.76 9.96
N HIS A 404 -16.62 -32.37 8.87
CA HIS A 404 -16.38 -31.05 8.27
C HIS A 404 -16.97 -29.90 9.11
N TYR A 405 -18.11 -30.10 9.77
CA TYR A 405 -18.65 -29.14 10.74
C TYR A 405 -17.67 -28.86 11.88
N GLN A 406 -17.11 -29.90 12.51
CA GLN A 406 -16.14 -29.73 13.60
C GLN A 406 -14.90 -28.94 13.16
N LEU A 407 -14.38 -29.20 11.97
CA LEU A 407 -13.26 -28.46 11.40
C LEU A 407 -13.64 -27.00 11.15
N ALA A 408 -14.80 -26.74 10.55
CA ALA A 408 -15.31 -25.40 10.34
C ALA A 408 -15.50 -24.62 11.64
N GLN A 409 -16.11 -25.26 12.65
CA GLN A 409 -16.36 -24.68 13.97
C GLN A 409 -15.06 -24.31 14.68
N ARG A 410 -14.01 -25.12 14.56
CA ARG A 410 -12.70 -24.83 15.14
C ARG A 410 -12.06 -23.58 14.52
N ILE A 411 -12.25 -23.35 13.20
CA ILE A 411 -11.59 -22.26 12.48
C ILE A 411 -12.40 -20.96 12.58
N ILE A 412 -13.73 -21.03 12.47
CA ILE A 412 -14.62 -19.86 12.48
C ILE A 412 -15.86 -20.11 13.38
N PRO A 413 -15.68 -20.20 14.72
CA PRO A 413 -16.71 -20.64 15.66
C PRO A 413 -17.96 -19.77 15.68
N ASN A 414 -17.83 -18.48 15.41
CA ASN A 414 -18.94 -17.51 15.52
C ASN A 414 -19.66 -17.26 14.17
N ASN A 415 -19.46 -18.12 13.17
CA ASN A 415 -20.12 -17.96 11.89
C ASN A 415 -21.58 -18.47 11.98
N PRO A 416 -22.61 -17.64 11.66
CA PRO A 416 -24.02 -18.03 11.77
C PRO A 416 -24.39 -19.29 10.99
N ASN A 417 -23.82 -19.47 9.81
CA ASN A 417 -24.10 -20.64 8.97
C ASN A 417 -23.55 -21.94 9.57
N ILE A 418 -22.41 -21.85 10.28
CA ILE A 418 -21.85 -23.02 10.96
C ILE A 418 -22.64 -23.35 12.20
N ILE A 419 -23.07 -22.35 12.98
CA ILE A 419 -23.96 -22.56 14.12
C ILE A 419 -25.27 -23.20 13.66
N HIS A 420 -25.84 -22.74 12.56
CA HIS A 420 -27.07 -23.31 11.99
C HIS A 420 -26.85 -24.78 11.56
N LEU A 421 -25.78 -25.09 10.86
CA LEU A 421 -25.41 -26.46 10.49
C LEU A 421 -25.27 -27.38 11.72
N GLY A 422 -24.61 -26.89 12.79
CA GLY A 422 -24.49 -27.61 14.05
C GLY A 422 -25.83 -27.97 14.68
N ASN A 423 -26.74 -26.98 14.75
CA ASN A 423 -28.10 -27.18 15.30
C ASN A 423 -28.92 -28.22 14.50
N ILE A 424 -28.72 -28.31 13.18
CA ILE A 424 -29.38 -29.34 12.36
C ILE A 424 -28.79 -30.72 12.67
N LEU A 425 -27.45 -30.82 12.68
CA LEU A 425 -26.77 -32.06 12.93
C LEU A 425 -27.05 -32.65 14.33
N GLU A 426 -27.18 -31.80 15.35
CA GLU A 426 -27.54 -32.21 16.70
C GLU A 426 -28.97 -32.73 16.81
N ARG A 427 -29.90 -32.31 15.95
CA ARG A 427 -31.27 -32.82 15.91
C ARG A 427 -31.42 -34.17 15.16
N ILE A 428 -30.45 -34.50 14.33
CA ILE A 428 -30.42 -35.74 13.55
C ILE A 428 -29.74 -36.88 14.32
N LYS A 429 -28.89 -36.52 15.29
CA LYS A 429 -28.19 -37.46 16.18
C LYS A 429 -29.10 -37.97 17.29
#